data_3ba6829228a8f523500b4aeb55db8287
#
_entry.id   3ba6829228a8f523500b4aeb55db8287
#
_cell.length_a   1.000
_cell.length_b   1.000
_cell.length_c   1.000
_cell.angle_alpha   90.00
_cell.angle_beta   90.00
_cell.angle_gamma   90.00
#
_symmetry.space_group_name_H-M   'P 1'
#
loop_
_entity.id
_entity.type
_entity.pdbx_description
1 polymer ?
#
loop_
_entity_poly.entity_id
_entity_poly.type
_entity_poly.pdbx_seq_one_letter_code
_entity_poly.pdbx_strand_id
1 'polypeptide(L)'
;TTNPYVFTTKQKITQSEKDERESFTKDEIKKLISIINNYDEYKQAIYKTLLYTGMRISELYKAKLKKSEDDIYYFDLTENNIKLKTKNSYRIIPLHKKLIELNIQNILPTALELNKMNWIRRLFNEKIKTQITSSNKKVLYSFRHTIATELKYLNVKSEIISEILGHSNSSITLDRYASRYTFEVLKKEIDKVEFI
;
A
#
# COMPACT_ATOMS: atom_id res chain seq x y z
N THR A 1 -9.68 -48.68 19.33
CA THR A 1 -8.44 -48.22 18.68
C THR A 1 -8.71 -46.91 17.95
N THR A 2 -8.43 -45.81 18.65
CA THR A 2 -8.56 -44.43 18.14
C THR A 2 -7.35 -44.12 17.26
N ASN A 3 -7.61 -43.67 16.04
CA ASN A 3 -6.60 -43.24 15.06
C ASN A 3 -5.95 -41.91 15.49
N PRO A 4 -4.61 -41.82 15.73
CA PRO A 4 -3.97 -40.62 16.26
C PRO A 4 -3.56 -39.58 15.18
N TYR A 5 -3.94 -39.73 13.93
CA TYR A 5 -3.61 -38.77 12.87
C TYR A 5 -4.80 -37.89 12.51
N VAL A 6 -5.20 -36.99 13.42
CA VAL A 6 -6.05 -35.86 13.05
C VAL A 6 -5.13 -34.80 12.46
N PHE A 7 -5.01 -34.76 11.13
CA PHE A 7 -4.43 -33.62 10.44
C PHE A 7 -5.38 -32.43 10.62
N THR A 8 -5.01 -31.49 11.49
CA THR A 8 -5.62 -30.16 11.53
C THR A 8 -5.31 -29.49 10.20
N THR A 9 -6.24 -29.57 9.28
CA THR A 9 -6.25 -28.79 8.05
C THR A 9 -6.25 -27.31 8.45
N LYS A 10 -5.14 -26.60 8.21
CA LYS A 10 -5.12 -25.14 8.25
C LYS A 10 -6.28 -24.65 7.38
N GLN A 11 -7.34 -24.14 7.98
CA GLN A 11 -8.45 -23.54 7.26
C GLN A 11 -7.89 -22.49 6.32
N LYS A 12 -8.05 -22.69 5.01
CA LYS A 12 -7.76 -21.67 4.01
C LYS A 12 -8.73 -20.53 4.29
N ILE A 13 -8.20 -19.38 4.72
CA ILE A 13 -8.98 -18.16 4.86
C ILE A 13 -9.73 -17.91 3.54
N THR A 14 -11.05 -17.93 3.60
CA THR A 14 -11.91 -17.76 2.42
C THR A 14 -11.76 -16.37 1.81
N GLN A 15 -12.16 -16.20 0.55
CA GLN A 15 -12.10 -14.88 -0.12
C GLN A 15 -12.94 -13.84 0.64
N SER A 16 -14.09 -14.23 1.21
CA SER A 16 -14.96 -13.37 2.02
C SER A 16 -14.27 -12.81 3.29
N GLU A 17 -13.45 -13.62 3.97
CA GLU A 17 -12.70 -13.15 5.15
C GLU A 17 -11.58 -12.17 4.81
N LYS A 18 -11.05 -12.19 3.55
CA LYS A 18 -10.08 -11.20 3.06
C LYS A 18 -10.72 -9.87 2.72
N ASP A 19 -11.99 -9.86 2.34
CA ASP A 19 -12.74 -8.66 1.99
C ASP A 19 -13.21 -7.88 3.24
N GLU A 20 -13.12 -8.47 4.44
CA GLU A 20 -13.44 -7.84 5.73
C GLU A 20 -12.29 -7.04 6.36
N ARG A 21 -11.23 -6.67 5.63
CA ARG A 21 -10.15 -5.86 6.18
C ARG A 21 -10.62 -4.44 6.47
N GLU A 22 -10.23 -3.93 7.64
CA GLU A 22 -10.61 -2.61 8.15
C GLU A 22 -9.50 -1.58 7.91
N SER A 23 -9.92 -0.33 7.72
CA SER A 23 -9.02 0.83 7.74
C SER A 23 -8.58 1.15 9.17
N PHE A 24 -7.40 1.74 9.33
CA PHE A 24 -7.00 2.35 10.59
C PHE A 24 -7.76 3.66 10.79
N THR A 25 -8.16 3.93 12.03
CA THR A 25 -8.75 5.23 12.43
C THR A 25 -7.67 6.32 12.46
N LYS A 26 -8.08 7.60 12.49
CA LYS A 26 -7.14 8.73 12.59
C LYS A 26 -6.24 8.64 13.83
N ASP A 27 -6.77 8.24 14.97
CA ASP A 27 -5.99 8.09 16.20
C ASP A 27 -5.04 6.90 16.15
N GLU A 28 -5.48 5.79 15.53
CA GLU A 28 -4.61 4.65 15.28
C GLU A 28 -3.46 5.02 14.32
N ILE A 29 -3.70 5.86 13.30
CA ILE A 29 -2.67 6.34 12.38
C ILE A 29 -1.67 7.26 13.10
N LYS A 30 -2.12 8.18 13.93
CA LYS A 30 -1.21 9.01 14.76
C LYS A 30 -0.31 8.15 15.62
N LYS A 31 -0.89 7.17 16.31
CA LYS A 31 -0.15 6.22 17.13
C LYS A 31 0.82 5.36 16.32
N LEU A 32 0.36 4.87 15.15
CA LEU A 32 1.17 4.11 14.20
C LEU A 32 2.43 4.87 13.79
N ILE A 33 2.27 6.13 13.40
CA ILE A 33 3.38 6.97 12.93
C ILE A 33 4.34 7.26 14.08
N SER A 34 3.85 7.54 15.28
CA SER A 34 4.69 7.70 16.47
C SER A 34 5.54 6.45 16.72
N ILE A 35 4.95 5.25 16.60
CA ILE A 35 5.67 3.98 16.77
C ILE A 35 6.69 3.77 15.64
N ILE A 36 6.31 4.02 14.38
CA ILE A 36 7.21 3.87 13.23
C ILE A 36 8.41 4.80 13.34
N ASN A 37 8.25 6.01 13.86
CA ASN A 37 9.32 6.99 14.03
C ASN A 37 10.40 6.53 15.02
N ASN A 38 10.16 5.52 15.86
CA ASN A 38 11.15 4.94 16.75
C ASN A 38 12.02 3.85 16.08
N TYR A 39 11.71 3.47 14.83
CA TYR A 39 12.55 2.55 14.07
C TYR A 39 13.63 3.32 13.29
N ASP A 40 14.61 2.59 12.75
CA ASP A 40 15.60 3.16 11.85
C ASP A 40 14.95 3.73 10.57
N GLU A 41 15.67 4.62 9.90
CA GLU A 41 15.18 5.33 8.71
C GLU A 41 14.73 4.41 7.58
N TYR A 42 15.36 3.24 7.41
CA TYR A 42 15.03 2.27 6.37
C TYR A 42 13.64 1.65 6.59
N LYS A 43 13.32 1.25 7.82
CA LYS A 43 11.99 0.73 8.16
C LYS A 43 10.94 1.82 8.10
N GLN A 44 11.27 3.03 8.56
CA GLN A 44 10.40 4.19 8.42
C GLN A 44 10.06 4.44 6.95
N ALA A 45 11.07 4.42 6.05
CA ALA A 45 10.88 4.63 4.62
C ALA A 45 9.88 3.62 4.03
N ILE A 46 10.04 2.33 4.34
CA ILE A 46 9.16 1.27 3.83
C ILE A 46 7.71 1.46 4.32
N TYR A 47 7.50 1.63 5.63
CA TYR A 47 6.15 1.75 6.18
C TYR A 47 5.45 3.04 5.74
N LYS A 48 6.15 4.18 5.74
CA LYS A 48 5.59 5.45 5.28
C LYS A 48 5.25 5.39 3.78
N THR A 49 6.09 4.78 2.96
CA THR A 49 5.77 4.58 1.54
C THR A 49 4.49 3.76 1.36
N LEU A 50 4.36 2.63 2.06
CA LEU A 50 3.16 1.80 1.99
C LEU A 50 1.90 2.56 2.45
N LEU A 51 2.00 3.38 3.50
CA LEU A 51 0.90 4.16 4.04
C LEU A 51 0.43 5.25 3.06
N TYR A 52 1.35 6.02 2.47
CA TYR A 52 1.02 7.14 1.59
C TYR A 52 0.73 6.75 0.14
N THR A 53 1.08 5.54 -0.30
CA THR A 53 0.82 5.07 -1.67
C THR A 53 -0.29 4.03 -1.76
N GLY A 54 -0.58 3.35 -0.66
CA GLY A 54 -1.50 2.21 -0.66
C GLY A 54 -1.04 1.01 -1.48
N MET A 55 0.24 0.97 -1.87
CA MET A 55 0.81 -0.17 -2.59
C MET A 55 0.73 -1.44 -1.75
N ARG A 56 0.56 -2.59 -2.42
CA ARG A 56 0.83 -3.87 -1.76
C ARG A 56 2.32 -3.97 -1.47
N ILE A 57 2.70 -4.57 -0.36
CA ILE A 57 4.13 -4.74 -0.04
C ILE A 57 4.89 -5.47 -1.18
N SER A 58 4.26 -6.45 -1.82
CA SER A 58 4.87 -7.14 -2.96
C SER A 58 4.98 -6.28 -4.23
N GLU A 59 4.17 -5.24 -4.37
CA GLU A 59 4.30 -4.25 -5.44
C GLU A 59 5.47 -3.33 -5.14
N LEU A 60 5.61 -2.84 -3.91
CA LEU A 60 6.71 -1.98 -3.50
C LEU A 60 8.09 -2.60 -3.78
N TYR A 61 8.26 -3.90 -3.50
CA TYR A 61 9.52 -4.61 -3.75
C TYR A 61 9.79 -4.91 -5.24
N LYS A 62 8.84 -4.62 -6.12
CA LYS A 62 8.96 -4.83 -7.57
C LYS A 62 8.97 -3.53 -8.35
N ALA A 63 8.38 -2.48 -7.80
CA ALA A 63 8.26 -1.19 -8.45
C ALA A 63 9.64 -0.58 -8.71
N LYS A 64 9.74 0.13 -9.84
CA LYS A 64 10.89 0.99 -10.13
C LYS A 64 10.56 2.41 -9.71
N LEU A 65 11.42 3.00 -8.89
CA LEU A 65 11.34 4.42 -8.58
C LEU A 65 12.01 5.20 -9.71
N LYS A 66 11.25 6.06 -10.34
CA LYS A 66 11.66 6.87 -11.50
C LYS A 66 11.37 8.35 -11.25
N LYS A 67 11.90 9.19 -12.11
CA LYS A 67 11.67 10.64 -12.14
C LYS A 67 11.14 11.02 -13.52
N SER A 68 10.08 11.82 -13.59
CA SER A 68 9.54 12.34 -14.85
C SER A 68 10.38 13.50 -15.41
N GLU A 69 10.08 13.94 -16.62
CA GLU A 69 10.70 15.13 -17.23
C GLU A 69 10.41 16.40 -16.41
N ASP A 70 9.27 16.46 -15.73
CA ASP A 70 8.88 17.55 -14.84
C ASP A 70 9.39 17.39 -13.40
N ASP A 71 10.44 16.61 -13.21
CA ASP A 71 11.10 16.40 -11.90
C ASP A 71 10.23 15.74 -10.83
N ILE A 72 9.13 15.06 -11.18
CA ILE A 72 8.25 14.39 -10.25
C ILE A 72 8.65 12.92 -10.11
N TYR A 73 8.93 12.47 -8.89
CA TYR A 73 9.20 11.07 -8.60
C TYR A 73 7.92 10.24 -8.62
N TYR A 74 8.03 8.99 -9.12
CA TYR A 74 6.92 8.04 -9.18
C TYR A 74 7.40 6.59 -9.14
N PHE A 75 6.52 5.69 -8.71
CA PHE A 75 6.70 4.26 -8.83
C PHE A 75 6.12 3.76 -10.15
N ASP A 76 6.94 3.05 -10.91
CA ASP A 76 6.54 2.41 -12.15
C ASP A 76 6.33 0.91 -11.92
N LEU A 77 5.11 0.45 -12.16
CA LEU A 77 4.70 -0.96 -12.11
C LEU A 77 4.32 -1.48 -13.50
N THR A 78 4.64 -0.75 -14.58
CA THR A 78 4.24 -1.12 -15.95
C THR A 78 5.32 -1.87 -16.74
N GLU A 79 6.53 -1.99 -16.21
CA GLU A 79 7.63 -2.66 -16.89
C GLU A 79 7.33 -4.14 -17.19
N ASN A 80 7.67 -4.60 -18.40
CA ASN A 80 7.34 -5.94 -18.92
C ASN A 80 7.92 -7.10 -18.10
N ASN A 81 8.99 -6.87 -17.32
CA ASN A 81 9.64 -7.86 -16.47
C ASN A 81 8.99 -8.03 -15.10
N ILE A 82 8.00 -7.21 -14.77
CA ILE A 82 7.30 -7.24 -13.47
C ILE A 82 6.08 -8.14 -13.57
N LYS A 83 6.05 -9.27 -12.84
CA LYS A 83 4.84 -10.10 -12.70
C LYS A 83 4.00 -9.64 -11.52
N LEU A 84 2.83 -9.08 -11.79
CA LEU A 84 1.85 -8.63 -10.81
C LEU A 84 0.66 -9.59 -10.75
N LYS A 85 -0.11 -9.52 -9.66
CA LYS A 85 -1.22 -10.44 -9.39
C LYS A 85 -2.39 -10.29 -10.38
N THR A 86 -2.66 -9.06 -10.83
CA THR A 86 -3.79 -8.72 -11.71
C THR A 86 -3.35 -7.72 -12.76
N LYS A 87 -4.06 -7.66 -13.90
CA LYS A 87 -3.82 -6.68 -14.97
C LYS A 87 -3.91 -5.23 -14.47
N ASN A 88 -4.84 -4.93 -13.57
CA ASN A 88 -5.05 -3.59 -13.03
C ASN A 88 -3.95 -3.16 -12.03
N SER A 89 -3.07 -4.07 -11.64
CA SER A 89 -1.91 -3.73 -10.81
C SER A 89 -0.83 -2.98 -11.59
N TYR A 90 -0.83 -3.07 -12.94
CA TYR A 90 0.12 -2.38 -13.81
C TYR A 90 -0.27 -0.91 -13.94
N ARG A 91 0.45 -0.05 -13.27
CA ARG A 91 0.18 1.39 -13.19
C ARG A 91 1.40 2.17 -12.75
N ILE A 92 1.32 3.49 -12.85
CA ILE A 92 2.25 4.42 -12.23
C ILE A 92 1.60 5.03 -10.99
N ILE A 93 2.40 5.32 -9.95
CA ILE A 93 1.94 5.93 -8.71
C ILE A 93 2.86 7.10 -8.40
N PRO A 94 2.40 8.36 -8.48
CA PRO A 94 3.21 9.51 -8.11
C PRO A 94 3.66 9.42 -6.65
N LEU A 95 4.90 9.80 -6.38
CA LEU A 95 5.39 9.86 -5.01
C LEU A 95 4.73 11.03 -4.28
N HIS A 96 4.12 10.76 -3.13
CA HIS A 96 3.46 11.77 -2.31
C HIS A 96 4.45 12.85 -1.84
N LYS A 97 4.01 14.14 -1.81
CA LYS A 97 4.84 15.28 -1.38
C LYS A 97 5.57 15.02 -0.04
N LYS A 98 4.88 14.42 0.93
CA LYS A 98 5.43 14.10 2.25
C LYS A 98 6.59 13.10 2.20
N LEU A 99 6.55 12.15 1.28
CA LEU A 99 7.64 11.19 1.09
C LEU A 99 8.88 11.87 0.49
N ILE A 100 8.69 12.88 -0.34
CA ILE A 100 9.79 13.70 -0.90
C ILE A 100 10.42 14.54 0.21
N GLU A 101 9.62 15.23 1.03
CA GLU A 101 10.09 15.99 2.20
C GLU A 101 10.93 15.13 3.17
N LEU A 102 10.56 13.85 3.32
CA LEU A 102 11.28 12.88 4.14
C LEU A 102 12.46 12.22 3.42
N ASN A 103 12.82 12.69 2.22
CA ASN A 103 13.92 12.17 1.41
C ASN A 103 13.82 10.67 1.08
N ILE A 104 12.59 10.14 1.04
CA ILE A 104 12.34 8.70 0.85
C ILE A 104 12.88 8.21 -0.50
N GLN A 105 12.86 9.05 -1.54
CA GLN A 105 13.37 8.69 -2.87
C GLN A 105 14.84 8.25 -2.85
N ASN A 106 15.65 8.75 -1.91
CA ASN A 106 17.05 8.39 -1.77
C ASN A 106 17.28 7.23 -0.77
N ILE A 107 16.43 7.11 0.24
CA ILE A 107 16.55 6.10 1.31
C ILE A 107 15.95 4.76 0.89
N LEU A 108 14.82 4.78 0.19
CA LEU A 108 14.01 3.59 -0.07
C LEU A 108 14.72 2.48 -0.86
N PRO A 109 15.53 2.76 -1.92
CA PRO A 109 16.25 1.70 -2.63
C PRO A 109 17.08 0.83 -1.68
N THR A 110 17.94 1.46 -0.87
CA THR A 110 18.74 0.77 0.15
C THR A 110 17.88 0.07 1.20
N ALA A 111 16.79 0.71 1.61
CA ALA A 111 15.85 0.13 2.57
C ALA A 111 15.26 -1.20 2.09
N LEU A 112 14.90 -1.30 0.80
CA LEU A 112 14.34 -2.51 0.20
C LEU A 112 15.36 -3.62 0.04
N GLU A 113 16.62 -3.29 -0.23
CA GLU A 113 17.72 -4.26 -0.30
C GLU A 113 18.05 -4.86 1.08
N LEU A 114 18.13 -4.01 2.10
CA LEU A 114 18.51 -4.43 3.46
C LEU A 114 17.40 -5.18 4.19
N ASN A 115 16.14 -4.95 3.86
CA ASN A 115 15.01 -5.49 4.60
C ASN A 115 14.17 -6.46 3.75
N LYS A 116 14.17 -7.74 4.10
CA LYS A 116 13.35 -8.76 3.41
C LYS A 116 11.85 -8.51 3.62
N MET A 117 11.08 -8.56 2.55
CA MET A 117 9.63 -8.31 2.53
C MET A 117 8.86 -9.09 3.62
N ASN A 118 9.13 -10.38 3.77
CA ASN A 118 8.43 -11.22 4.74
C ASN A 118 8.75 -10.83 6.18
N TRP A 119 9.98 -10.36 6.43
CA TRP A 119 10.38 -9.87 7.75
C TRP A 119 9.65 -8.55 8.08
N ILE A 120 9.58 -7.59 7.16
CA ILE A 120 8.82 -6.33 7.31
C ILE A 120 7.34 -6.62 7.64
N ARG A 121 6.71 -7.56 6.90
CA ARG A 121 5.32 -7.97 7.17
C ARG A 121 5.15 -8.56 8.56
N ARG A 122 6.06 -9.44 8.97
CA ARG A 122 6.03 -10.08 10.29
C ARG A 122 6.25 -9.06 11.40
N LEU A 123 7.27 -8.19 11.27
CA LEU A 123 7.53 -7.11 12.22
C LEU A 123 6.29 -6.23 12.45
N PHE A 124 5.62 -5.83 11.38
CA PHE A 124 4.38 -5.07 11.49
C PHE A 124 3.31 -5.81 12.28
N ASN A 125 2.99 -7.03 11.86
CA ASN A 125 1.85 -7.77 12.43
C ASN A 125 2.09 -8.22 13.88
N GLU A 126 3.32 -8.57 14.24
CA GLU A 126 3.65 -9.11 15.55
C GLU A 126 4.08 -8.04 16.57
N LYS A 127 4.66 -6.94 16.14
CA LYS A 127 5.24 -5.94 17.02
C LYS A 127 4.59 -4.56 16.92
N ILE A 128 4.37 -4.02 15.72
CA ILE A 128 3.86 -2.66 15.55
C ILE A 128 2.34 -2.65 15.76
N LYS A 129 1.59 -3.48 15.04
CA LYS A 129 0.13 -3.54 15.11
C LYS A 129 -0.38 -3.80 16.52
N THR A 130 0.25 -4.71 17.26
CA THR A 130 -0.19 -5.10 18.60
C THR A 130 -0.17 -3.97 19.62
N GLN A 131 0.61 -2.93 19.37
CA GLN A 131 0.64 -1.72 20.18
C GLN A 131 -0.47 -0.72 19.82
N ILE A 132 -1.15 -0.90 18.69
CA ILE A 132 -2.13 0.05 18.13
C ILE A 132 -3.53 -0.46 18.31
N THR A 133 -3.77 -1.74 17.99
CA THR A 133 -5.10 -2.35 17.95
C THR A 133 -5.05 -3.85 18.22
N SER A 134 -6.09 -4.38 18.84
CA SER A 134 -6.32 -5.83 18.99
C SER A 134 -7.08 -6.45 17.80
N SER A 135 -7.59 -5.63 16.87
CA SER A 135 -8.38 -6.13 15.73
C SER A 135 -7.57 -7.07 14.84
N ASN A 136 -8.11 -8.26 14.60
CA ASN A 136 -7.54 -9.22 13.64
C ASN A 136 -7.81 -8.84 12.19
N LYS A 137 -8.73 -7.90 11.95
CA LYS A 137 -9.06 -7.39 10.61
C LYS A 137 -8.08 -6.33 10.13
N LYS A 138 -7.27 -5.75 11.03
CA LYS A 138 -6.24 -4.76 10.71
C LYS A 138 -4.87 -5.43 10.61
N VAL A 139 -4.23 -5.30 9.46
CA VAL A 139 -2.92 -5.86 9.12
C VAL A 139 -2.15 -4.86 8.25
N LEU A 140 -0.90 -5.17 7.87
CA LEU A 140 -0.13 -4.27 6.99
C LEU A 140 -0.89 -3.88 5.70
N TYR A 141 -1.67 -4.80 5.13
CA TYR A 141 -2.51 -4.52 3.95
C TYR A 141 -3.59 -3.47 4.22
N SER A 142 -3.97 -3.25 5.48
CA SER A 142 -4.95 -2.23 5.87
C SER A 142 -4.50 -0.80 5.57
N PHE A 143 -3.20 -0.55 5.37
CA PHE A 143 -2.73 0.76 4.88
C PHE A 143 -3.40 1.15 3.56
N ARG A 144 -3.60 0.18 2.68
CA ARG A 144 -4.30 0.39 1.41
C ARG A 144 -5.78 0.72 1.59
N HIS A 145 -6.46 0.10 2.56
CA HIS A 145 -7.83 0.46 2.91
C HIS A 145 -7.89 1.85 3.54
N THR A 146 -6.89 2.19 4.36
CA THR A 146 -6.80 3.49 5.03
C THR A 146 -6.67 4.64 4.05
N ILE A 147 -5.72 4.56 3.09
CA ILE A 147 -5.59 5.61 2.07
C ILE A 147 -6.80 5.68 1.15
N ALA A 148 -7.41 4.53 0.80
CA ALA A 148 -8.65 4.51 0.02
C ALA A 148 -9.79 5.25 0.73
N THR A 149 -9.91 5.04 2.03
CA THR A 149 -10.92 5.71 2.88
C THR A 149 -10.63 7.20 3.00
N GLU A 150 -9.37 7.59 3.21
CA GLU A 150 -9.00 9.00 3.31
C GLU A 150 -9.24 9.75 2.00
N LEU A 151 -8.85 9.18 0.86
CA LEU A 151 -9.14 9.77 -0.45
C LEU A 151 -10.65 9.95 -0.70
N LYS A 152 -11.49 9.01 -0.23
CA LYS A 152 -12.95 9.16 -0.28
C LYS A 152 -13.44 10.33 0.59
N TYR A 153 -12.93 10.47 1.81
CA TYR A 153 -13.26 11.61 2.69
C TYR A 153 -12.83 12.95 2.09
N LEU A 154 -11.76 12.96 1.30
CA LEU A 154 -11.29 14.13 0.57
C LEU A 154 -12.04 14.36 -0.76
N ASN A 155 -13.16 13.64 -0.98
CA ASN A 155 -14.01 13.73 -2.18
C ASN A 155 -13.25 13.45 -3.50
N VAL A 156 -12.22 12.61 -3.47
CA VAL A 156 -11.55 12.14 -4.68
C VAL A 156 -12.46 11.15 -5.41
N LYS A 157 -12.58 11.29 -6.73
CA LYS A 157 -13.41 10.43 -7.57
C LYS A 157 -12.99 8.96 -7.45
N SER A 158 -13.96 8.05 -7.39
CA SER A 158 -13.72 6.61 -7.22
C SER A 158 -12.84 6.00 -8.31
N GLU A 159 -12.92 6.54 -9.54
CA GLU A 159 -12.11 6.11 -10.68
C GLU A 159 -10.63 6.46 -10.46
N ILE A 160 -10.33 7.65 -9.94
CA ILE A 160 -8.97 8.09 -9.60
C ILE A 160 -8.41 7.24 -8.46
N ILE A 161 -9.21 6.98 -7.41
CA ILE A 161 -8.82 6.09 -6.32
C ILE A 161 -8.50 4.69 -6.85
N SER A 162 -9.34 4.17 -7.74
CA SER A 162 -9.15 2.87 -8.36
C SER A 162 -7.88 2.81 -9.20
N GLU A 163 -7.54 3.89 -9.91
CA GLU A 163 -6.32 3.96 -10.71
C GLU A 163 -5.08 4.03 -9.81
N ILE A 164 -5.05 4.91 -8.81
CA ILE A 164 -3.95 5.00 -7.85
C ILE A 164 -3.70 3.65 -7.17
N LEU A 165 -4.75 2.98 -6.74
CA LEU A 165 -4.66 1.73 -6.00
C LEU A 165 -4.57 0.48 -6.92
N GLY A 166 -4.97 0.55 -8.18
CA GLY A 166 -5.04 -0.61 -9.08
C GLY A 166 -6.14 -1.58 -8.65
N HIS A 167 -7.36 -1.07 -8.45
CA HIS A 167 -8.56 -1.87 -8.26
C HIS A 167 -9.22 -2.18 -9.61
N SER A 168 -9.84 -3.36 -9.73
CA SER A 168 -10.76 -3.63 -10.84
C SER A 168 -12.08 -2.94 -10.55
N ASN A 169 -12.47 -1.97 -11.38
CA ASN A 169 -13.84 -1.48 -11.35
C ASN A 169 -14.73 -2.52 -12.02
N SER A 170 -15.58 -3.18 -11.25
CA SER A 170 -16.54 -4.18 -11.74
C SER A 170 -17.65 -3.58 -12.61
N SER A 171 -17.75 -2.26 -12.69
CA SER A 171 -18.79 -1.53 -13.42
C SER A 171 -18.36 -0.98 -14.79
N ILE A 172 -17.11 -1.16 -15.22
CA ILE A 172 -16.63 -0.62 -16.49
C ILE A 172 -16.48 -1.76 -17.50
N THR A 173 -17.59 -2.11 -18.12
CA THR A 173 -17.65 -3.02 -19.27
C THR A 173 -17.36 -2.30 -20.61
N LEU A 174 -17.18 -1.00 -20.61
CA LEU A 174 -16.94 -0.20 -21.81
C LEU A 174 -15.72 0.68 -21.63
N ASP A 175 -14.77 0.53 -22.54
CA ASP A 175 -13.54 1.27 -22.76
C ASP A 175 -12.29 0.85 -21.96
N ARG A 176 -11.73 -0.26 -22.41
CA ARG A 176 -10.32 -0.61 -22.10
C ARG A 176 -9.31 0.41 -22.65
N TYR A 177 -9.75 1.47 -23.29
CA TYR A 177 -8.95 2.53 -23.91
C TYR A 177 -9.38 3.96 -23.51
N ALA A 178 -10.43 4.12 -22.70
CA ALA A 178 -10.80 5.44 -22.19
C ALA A 178 -9.76 5.92 -21.19
N SER A 179 -9.20 7.04 -21.50
CA SER A 179 -8.15 7.82 -20.87
C SER A 179 -7.92 7.52 -19.39
N ARG A 180 -6.80 6.89 -19.07
CA ARG A 180 -6.19 6.98 -17.75
C ARG A 180 -6.06 8.46 -17.42
N TYR A 181 -6.32 8.81 -16.16
CA TYR A 181 -6.08 10.17 -15.68
C TYR A 181 -4.62 10.56 -15.93
N THR A 182 -4.38 11.86 -16.22
CA THR A 182 -3.01 12.32 -16.41
C THR A 182 -2.21 12.18 -15.12
N PHE A 183 -0.90 12.10 -15.26
CA PHE A 183 0.01 11.96 -14.14
C PHE A 183 -0.15 13.08 -13.11
N GLU A 184 -0.36 14.33 -13.58
CA GLU A 184 -0.57 15.52 -12.77
C GLU A 184 -1.85 15.43 -11.94
N VAL A 185 -2.92 14.87 -12.51
CA VAL A 185 -4.18 14.63 -11.80
C VAL A 185 -3.96 13.62 -10.67
N LEU A 186 -3.30 12.51 -10.95
CA LEU A 186 -2.99 11.50 -9.92
C LEU A 186 -2.12 12.10 -8.81
N LYS A 187 -1.12 12.90 -9.18
CA LYS A 187 -0.21 13.59 -8.24
C LYS A 187 -0.98 14.57 -7.36
N LYS A 188 -1.80 15.42 -7.95
CA LYS A 188 -2.65 16.38 -7.23
C LYS A 188 -3.57 15.69 -6.22
N GLU A 189 -4.18 14.58 -6.61
CA GLU A 189 -5.15 13.88 -5.77
C GLU A 189 -4.48 13.11 -4.64
N ILE A 190 -3.35 12.44 -4.88
CA ILE A 190 -2.63 11.73 -3.81
C ILE A 190 -2.05 12.69 -2.79
N ASP A 191 -1.59 13.86 -3.21
CA ASP A 191 -0.99 14.89 -2.35
C ASP A 191 -1.98 15.58 -1.39
N LYS A 192 -3.29 15.37 -1.57
CA LYS A 192 -4.31 15.82 -0.62
C LYS A 192 -4.28 15.06 0.72
N VAL A 193 -3.72 13.86 0.72
CA VAL A 193 -3.72 13.00 1.92
C VAL A 193 -2.77 13.57 2.96
N GLU A 194 -3.29 13.82 4.16
CA GLU A 194 -2.51 14.27 5.30
C GLU A 194 -2.81 13.37 6.51
N PHE A 195 -1.88 12.48 6.80
CA PHE A 195 -1.99 11.62 7.98
C PHE A 195 -1.43 12.28 9.25
N ILE A 196 -0.60 13.32 9.06
CA ILE A 196 0.01 14.15 10.12
C ILE A 196 0.21 15.55 9.60
#